data_3d22d0b3e627c51fd69782f1ab33ad16
#
_entry.id   3d22d0b3e627c51fd69782f1ab33ad16
#
_cell.length_a   1.000
_cell.length_b   1.000
_cell.length_c   1.000
_cell.angle_alpha   90.00
_cell.angle_beta   90.00
_cell.angle_gamma   90.00
#
_symmetry.space_group_name_H-M   'P 1'
#
loop_
_entity.id
_entity.type
_entity.pdbx_description
1 polymer ?
#
loop_
_entity_poly.entity_id
_entity_poly.type
_entity_poly.pdbx_seq_one_letter_code
_entity_poly.pdbx_strand_id
1 'polypeptide(L)'
;MGSALIGTARRAMASALLLTACGGGGARVSTAAAPAPDTTPAPPSAVPAVMRVTLPARLVGTTWRVQSSARVAIAGGGGEQRIDSYALVSWSAERQPHGALRASGQVDSFTVRSGLDSRRTAPVPTMPALILLDATLDSGAVRVSTRPPLANECDRPEASAAALARDLLVRVPNGVAVGDRWRDSVVTLTCRSGVPMVVHTTVLSQLEELTDELLVIRRDLAARYQGKGGTAFRTLELTGTGVGVQRARVHALRGTLERLEGTMTLTLQATERTPGNAPRSQQIVQRTETTAIRAR
;
A
#
# COMPACT_ATOMS: atom_id res chain seq x y z
N MET A 1 26.30 21.61 40.28
CA MET A 1 25.33 21.35 41.35
C MET A 1 23.99 21.15 40.69
N GLY A 2 23.36 20.02 40.63
CA GLY A 2 23.20 18.82 41.35
C GLY A 2 22.76 17.66 40.43
N SER A 3 23.30 16.54 40.73
CA SER A 3 22.98 15.22 40.21
C SER A 3 21.65 14.67 40.75
N ALA A 4 20.97 13.85 39.97
CA ALA A 4 20.15 12.72 40.45
C ALA A 4 19.92 11.77 39.30
N LEU A 5 20.50 10.73 39.30
CA LEU A 5 20.43 9.25 39.37
C LEU A 5 19.05 8.68 39.74
N ILE A 6 18.89 7.38 39.33
CA ILE A 6 17.90 6.38 39.72
C ILE A 6 16.84 6.13 38.58
N GLY A 7 16.62 4.91 38.13
CA GLY A 7 17.02 3.57 38.53
C GLY A 7 16.40 2.53 37.60
N THR A 8 17.12 1.48 37.46
CA THR A 8 16.82 0.20 36.79
C THR A 8 15.68 -0.57 37.48
N ALA A 9 14.80 -1.20 36.68
CA ALA A 9 14.00 -2.32 37.16
C ALA A 9 13.89 -3.41 36.09
N ARG A 10 14.77 -4.39 36.22
CA ARG A 10 14.60 -5.74 35.65
C ARG A 10 13.49 -6.46 36.41
N ARG A 11 12.55 -7.06 35.72
CA ARG A 11 11.77 -8.19 36.25
C ARG A 11 11.77 -9.31 35.25
N ALA A 12 12.57 -10.31 35.57
CA ALA A 12 12.46 -11.67 35.12
C ALA A 12 11.26 -12.32 35.84
N MET A 13 10.45 -13.09 35.16
CA MET A 13 9.61 -14.11 35.78
C MET A 13 9.77 -15.40 35.04
N ALA A 14 10.17 -16.37 35.85
CA ALA A 14 10.54 -17.73 35.54
C ALA A 14 9.32 -18.65 35.41
N SER A 15 9.54 -19.66 34.65
CA SER A 15 8.81 -20.90 34.43
C SER A 15 8.25 -21.58 35.71
N ALA A 16 7.13 -22.28 35.53
CA ALA A 16 6.78 -23.43 36.34
C ALA A 16 6.17 -24.53 35.47
N LEU A 17 6.95 -25.52 35.24
CA LEU A 17 6.54 -26.89 34.85
C LEU A 17 5.81 -27.55 36.05
N LEU A 18 4.70 -28.18 35.80
CA LEU A 18 4.11 -29.17 36.71
C LEU A 18 3.79 -30.44 35.92
N LEU A 19 4.64 -31.41 36.10
CA LEU A 19 4.43 -32.83 35.86
C LEU A 19 3.60 -33.39 37.02
N THR A 20 2.50 -34.05 36.72
CA THR A 20 1.85 -34.97 37.66
C THR A 20 1.59 -36.31 36.96
N ALA A 21 2.42 -37.26 37.31
CA ALA A 21 2.17 -38.69 37.09
C ALA A 21 1.40 -39.22 38.32
N CYS A 22 0.35 -39.95 38.11
CA CYS A 22 -0.16 -40.90 39.08
C CYS A 22 -0.67 -42.16 38.38
N GLY A 23 -0.02 -43.24 38.72
CA GLY A 23 -0.39 -44.59 38.39
C GLY A 23 -1.41 -45.17 39.36
N GLY A 24 -1.91 -46.32 39.07
CA GLY A 24 -2.80 -47.19 39.81
C GLY A 24 -3.63 -47.98 38.82
N GLY A 25 -3.43 -49.24 38.54
CA GLY A 25 -3.51 -50.36 39.38
C GLY A 25 -4.80 -51.10 39.14
N GLY A 26 -4.77 -52.20 38.32
CA GLY A 26 -5.47 -53.40 38.55
C GLY A 26 -6.98 -53.51 38.32
N ALA A 27 -7.36 -54.25 37.28
CA ALA A 27 -8.31 -55.37 37.39
C ALA A 27 -8.47 -56.04 36.02
N ARG A 28 -7.97 -57.25 35.85
CA ARG A 28 -8.26 -58.10 34.71
C ARG A 28 -9.70 -58.61 34.85
N VAL A 29 -10.58 -58.17 34.01
CA VAL A 29 -11.85 -58.84 33.74
C VAL A 29 -11.73 -59.44 32.34
N SER A 30 -11.62 -60.75 32.28
CA SER A 30 -11.67 -61.52 31.04
C SER A 30 -13.12 -61.53 30.56
N THR A 31 -13.45 -60.78 29.56
CA THR A 31 -14.74 -60.85 28.88
C THR A 31 -14.51 -61.38 27.46
N ALA A 32 -15.26 -62.38 27.11
CA ALA A 32 -15.23 -63.06 25.84
C ALA A 32 -15.33 -62.08 24.65
N ALA A 33 -14.47 -62.32 23.66
CA ALA A 33 -14.40 -61.54 22.43
C ALA A 33 -15.73 -61.72 21.61
N ALA A 34 -16.49 -60.66 21.48
CA ALA A 34 -17.51 -60.53 20.44
C ALA A 34 -16.81 -60.40 19.09
N PRO A 35 -17.35 -60.92 18.00
CA PRO A 35 -16.76 -60.74 16.67
C PRO A 35 -16.72 -59.27 16.32
N ALA A 36 -15.54 -58.82 15.89
CA ALA A 36 -15.30 -57.47 15.48
C ALA A 36 -16.21 -57.12 14.26
N PRO A 37 -16.93 -56.00 14.26
CA PRO A 37 -17.60 -55.55 13.06
C PRO A 37 -16.55 -55.26 11.98
N ASP A 38 -16.79 -55.74 10.76
CA ASP A 38 -16.03 -55.39 9.57
C ASP A 38 -16.02 -53.87 9.37
N THR A 39 -15.00 -53.26 9.91
CA THR A 39 -14.73 -51.85 9.62
C THR A 39 -14.05 -51.75 8.27
N THR A 40 -14.86 -51.74 7.21
CA THR A 40 -14.41 -51.25 5.90
C THR A 40 -13.85 -49.84 6.13
N PRO A 41 -12.56 -49.57 5.83
CA PRO A 41 -12.00 -48.23 6.02
C PRO A 41 -12.81 -47.24 5.17
N ALA A 42 -13.37 -46.22 5.81
CA ALA A 42 -14.05 -45.14 5.12
C ALA A 42 -13.07 -44.56 4.06
N PRO A 43 -13.55 -44.31 2.83
CA PRO A 43 -12.71 -43.73 1.81
C PRO A 43 -12.13 -42.42 2.36
N PRO A 44 -10.83 -42.14 2.11
CA PRO A 44 -10.20 -40.92 2.60
C PRO A 44 -11.05 -39.72 2.15
N SER A 45 -11.49 -38.92 3.12
CA SER A 45 -12.22 -37.69 2.82
C SER A 45 -11.39 -36.87 1.83
N ALA A 46 -11.96 -36.65 0.63
CA ALA A 46 -11.29 -35.84 -0.38
C ALA A 46 -10.97 -34.47 0.23
N VAL A 47 -9.68 -34.16 0.36
CA VAL A 47 -9.25 -32.82 0.78
C VAL A 47 -9.83 -31.85 -0.21
N PRO A 48 -10.61 -30.85 0.22
CA PRO A 48 -11.23 -29.90 -0.71
C PRO A 48 -10.13 -29.24 -1.54
N ALA A 49 -10.29 -29.24 -2.86
CA ALA A 49 -9.34 -28.64 -3.78
C ALA A 49 -9.22 -27.15 -3.45
N VAL A 50 -8.03 -26.70 -3.07
CA VAL A 50 -7.76 -25.28 -2.78
C VAL A 50 -7.86 -24.51 -4.09
N MET A 51 -8.82 -23.59 -4.18
CA MET A 51 -8.96 -22.70 -5.33
C MET A 51 -7.73 -21.77 -5.41
N ARG A 52 -7.14 -21.67 -6.61
CA ARG A 52 -5.94 -20.87 -6.89
C ARG A 52 -6.22 -19.85 -7.98
N VAL A 53 -5.63 -18.66 -7.83
CA VAL A 53 -5.75 -17.58 -8.81
C VAL A 53 -5.07 -17.95 -10.12
N THR A 54 -5.82 -17.82 -11.21
CA THR A 54 -5.29 -17.88 -12.58
C THR A 54 -5.73 -16.62 -13.31
N LEU A 55 -4.78 -15.72 -13.60
CA LEU A 55 -5.07 -14.49 -14.31
C LEU A 55 -4.82 -14.62 -15.81
N PRO A 56 -5.56 -13.85 -16.64
CA PRO A 56 -5.37 -13.85 -18.08
C PRO A 56 -3.98 -13.30 -18.47
N ALA A 57 -3.47 -13.72 -19.61
CA ALA A 57 -2.20 -13.23 -20.15
C ALA A 57 -2.28 -11.75 -20.55
N ARG A 58 -3.45 -11.25 -20.90
CA ARG A 58 -3.65 -9.87 -21.33
C ARG A 58 -4.81 -9.25 -20.57
N LEU A 59 -4.55 -8.07 -19.99
CA LEU A 59 -5.57 -7.23 -19.38
C LEU A 59 -6.08 -6.24 -20.41
N VAL A 60 -7.35 -6.31 -20.72
CA VAL A 60 -8.02 -5.36 -21.64
C VAL A 60 -7.99 -3.98 -21.00
N GLY A 61 -7.78 -2.95 -21.82
CA GLY A 61 -7.77 -1.56 -21.39
C GLY A 61 -9.01 -1.22 -20.56
N THR A 62 -8.77 -0.67 -19.38
CA THR A 62 -9.82 -0.31 -18.43
C THR A 62 -9.56 1.09 -17.92
N THR A 63 -10.63 1.85 -17.75
CA THR A 63 -10.58 3.23 -17.25
C THR A 63 -11.15 3.30 -15.84
N TRP A 64 -10.54 4.10 -14.98
CA TRP A 64 -10.95 4.33 -13.59
C TRP A 64 -11.13 5.81 -13.32
N ARG A 65 -12.14 6.12 -12.53
CA ARG A 65 -12.27 7.40 -11.83
C ARG A 65 -11.59 7.27 -10.49
N VAL A 66 -10.59 8.10 -10.26
CA VAL A 66 -9.81 8.13 -9.02
C VAL A 66 -10.11 9.42 -8.29
N GLN A 67 -10.43 9.31 -7.03
CA GLN A 67 -10.58 10.42 -6.10
C GLN A 67 -9.64 10.21 -4.93
N SER A 68 -8.90 11.24 -4.56
CA SER A 68 -8.06 11.27 -3.35
C SER A 68 -8.34 12.53 -2.58
N SER A 69 -8.57 12.41 -1.28
CA SER A 69 -8.77 13.53 -0.35
C SER A 69 -7.70 13.48 0.72
N ALA A 70 -6.88 14.51 0.80
CA ALA A 70 -5.82 14.62 1.79
C ALA A 70 -6.12 15.78 2.76
N ARG A 71 -5.89 15.54 4.05
CA ARG A 71 -5.89 16.55 5.12
C ARG A 71 -4.48 16.71 5.62
N VAL A 72 -3.97 17.92 5.59
CA VAL A 72 -2.60 18.27 5.95
C VAL A 72 -2.61 19.22 7.13
N ALA A 73 -2.03 18.79 8.25
CA ALA A 73 -1.84 19.60 9.44
C ALA A 73 -0.34 19.86 9.68
N ILE A 74 0.01 21.09 10.07
CA ILE A 74 1.39 21.48 10.43
C ILE A 74 1.39 21.71 11.93
N ALA A 75 2.28 21.05 12.66
CA ALA A 75 2.41 21.25 14.10
C ALA A 75 2.78 22.69 14.43
N GLY A 76 2.02 23.33 15.31
CA GLY A 76 2.17 24.77 15.63
C GLY A 76 1.57 25.72 14.60
N GLY A 77 0.97 25.22 13.52
CA GLY A 77 0.27 26.02 12.50
C GLY A 77 -1.23 26.11 12.80
N GLY A 78 -1.84 27.24 12.42
CA GLY A 78 -3.23 27.53 12.73
C GLY A 78 -4.24 27.00 11.72
N GLY A 79 -4.23 25.70 11.41
CA GLY A 79 -5.29 25.15 10.56
C GLY A 79 -4.92 23.84 9.83
N GLU A 80 -5.93 23.18 9.33
CA GLU A 80 -5.82 21.99 8.48
C GLU A 80 -6.13 22.37 7.05
N GLN A 81 -5.22 22.05 6.12
CA GLN A 81 -5.44 22.22 4.69
C GLN A 81 -6.03 20.95 4.10
N ARG A 82 -7.11 21.09 3.34
CA ARG A 82 -7.68 20.01 2.56
C ARG A 82 -7.23 20.09 1.10
N ILE A 83 -6.85 18.96 0.54
CA ILE A 83 -6.46 18.80 -0.87
C ILE A 83 -7.27 17.65 -1.45
N ASP A 84 -8.14 17.95 -2.41
CA ASP A 84 -8.91 16.96 -3.14
C ASP A 84 -8.37 16.84 -4.57
N SER A 85 -8.09 15.61 -5.00
CA SER A 85 -7.58 15.30 -6.33
C SER A 85 -8.53 14.36 -7.06
N TYR A 86 -8.76 14.59 -8.33
CA TYR A 86 -9.60 13.77 -9.19
C TYR A 86 -8.84 13.45 -10.47
N ALA A 87 -8.88 12.18 -10.89
CA ALA A 87 -8.23 11.74 -12.12
C ALA A 87 -9.11 10.75 -12.89
N LEU A 88 -8.99 10.78 -14.20
CA LEU A 88 -9.45 9.72 -15.08
C LEU A 88 -8.21 9.01 -15.63
N VAL A 89 -8.07 7.73 -15.31
CA VAL A 89 -6.85 6.96 -15.61
C VAL A 89 -7.23 5.70 -16.35
N SER A 90 -6.51 5.40 -17.41
CA SER A 90 -6.68 4.16 -18.19
C SER A 90 -5.40 3.34 -18.18
N TRP A 91 -5.50 2.02 -18.03
CA TRP A 91 -4.41 1.07 -18.15
C TRP A 91 -4.79 -0.09 -19.05
N SER A 92 -3.81 -0.55 -19.84
CA SER A 92 -3.78 -1.86 -20.48
C SER A 92 -2.50 -2.57 -20.11
N ALA A 93 -2.53 -3.88 -19.97
CA ALA A 93 -1.34 -4.62 -19.56
C ALA A 93 -1.27 -5.98 -20.28
N GLU A 94 -0.05 -6.46 -20.46
CA GLU A 94 0.27 -7.73 -21.07
C GLU A 94 1.28 -8.49 -20.20
N ARG A 95 1.01 -9.77 -19.97
CA ARG A 95 1.91 -10.66 -19.24
C ARG A 95 3.03 -11.14 -20.14
N GLN A 96 4.25 -10.94 -19.71
CA GLN A 96 5.45 -11.42 -20.39
C GLN A 96 5.69 -12.92 -20.09
N PRO A 97 6.47 -13.63 -20.92
CA PRO A 97 6.73 -15.08 -20.76
C PRO A 97 7.27 -15.46 -19.38
N HIS A 98 8.01 -14.57 -18.70
CA HIS A 98 8.57 -14.81 -17.37
C HIS A 98 7.65 -14.37 -16.23
N GLY A 99 6.37 -14.10 -16.52
CA GLY A 99 5.39 -13.72 -15.51
C GLY A 99 5.38 -12.25 -15.12
N ALA A 100 6.34 -11.43 -15.59
CA ALA A 100 6.29 -9.99 -15.45
C ALA A 100 5.10 -9.39 -16.22
N LEU A 101 4.56 -8.28 -15.75
CA LEU A 101 3.45 -7.57 -16.39
C LEU A 101 3.98 -6.25 -16.95
N ARG A 102 3.83 -6.03 -18.24
CA ARG A 102 4.12 -4.74 -18.89
C ARG A 102 2.80 -4.03 -19.09
N ALA A 103 2.70 -2.79 -18.61
CA ALA A 103 1.50 -2.00 -18.73
C ALA A 103 1.78 -0.67 -19.42
N SER A 104 0.81 -0.22 -20.22
CA SER A 104 0.76 1.12 -20.79
C SER A 104 -0.50 1.80 -20.32
N GLY A 105 -0.38 3.03 -19.88
CA GLY A 105 -1.49 3.79 -19.34
C GLY A 105 -1.49 5.24 -19.78
N GLN A 106 -2.57 5.90 -19.44
CA GLN A 106 -2.73 7.33 -19.65
C GLN A 106 -3.57 7.94 -18.53
N VAL A 107 -3.32 9.21 -18.24
CA VAL A 107 -4.17 10.04 -17.43
C VAL A 107 -4.86 11.03 -18.37
N ASP A 108 -6.16 10.87 -18.54
CA ASP A 108 -6.97 11.69 -19.48
C ASP A 108 -7.33 13.04 -18.86
N SER A 109 -7.51 13.07 -17.55
CA SER A 109 -7.82 14.30 -16.82
C SER A 109 -7.26 14.23 -15.40
N PHE A 110 -6.82 15.37 -14.89
CA PHE A 110 -6.37 15.52 -13.53
C PHE A 110 -6.73 16.89 -12.99
N THR A 111 -7.40 16.93 -11.85
CA THR A 111 -7.81 18.17 -11.18
C THR A 111 -7.44 18.10 -9.73
N VAL A 112 -6.86 19.16 -9.19
CA VAL A 112 -6.55 19.31 -7.76
C VAL A 112 -7.28 20.55 -7.24
N ARG A 113 -7.91 20.43 -6.09
CA ARG A 113 -8.52 21.53 -5.35
C ARG A 113 -7.89 21.61 -3.98
N SER A 114 -7.46 22.77 -3.56
CA SER A 114 -6.90 22.98 -2.23
C SER A 114 -7.56 24.19 -1.55
N GLY A 115 -7.76 24.10 -0.24
CA GLY A 115 -8.36 25.19 0.55
C GLY A 115 -8.03 25.05 2.03
N LEU A 116 -8.00 26.18 2.74
CA LEU A 116 -7.88 26.23 4.20
C LEU A 116 -9.23 25.94 4.90
N ASP A 117 -10.31 26.02 4.16
CA ASP A 117 -11.66 25.68 4.60
C ASP A 117 -12.49 25.26 3.39
N SER A 118 -13.47 24.42 3.60
CA SER A 118 -14.35 23.88 2.54
C SER A 118 -15.10 24.94 1.72
N ARG A 119 -14.98 26.22 2.08
CA ARG A 119 -15.68 27.34 1.45
C ARG A 119 -14.84 28.21 0.49
N ARG A 120 -13.51 28.02 0.42
CA ARG A 120 -12.63 28.77 -0.49
C ARG A 120 -11.75 27.81 -1.28
N THR A 121 -12.32 27.17 -2.26
CA THR A 121 -11.55 26.47 -3.29
C THR A 121 -11.00 27.47 -4.28
N ALA A 122 -9.69 27.70 -4.25
CA ALA A 122 -9.04 28.36 -5.38
C ALA A 122 -9.29 27.52 -6.64
N PRO A 123 -9.63 28.13 -7.79
CA PRO A 123 -9.72 27.39 -9.04
C PRO A 123 -8.33 26.82 -9.36
N VAL A 124 -8.25 25.51 -9.44
CA VAL A 124 -7.01 24.84 -9.81
C VAL A 124 -7.00 24.70 -11.31
N PRO A 125 -5.90 25.00 -11.98
CA PRO A 125 -5.79 24.77 -13.41
C PRO A 125 -6.09 23.30 -13.70
N THR A 126 -7.09 23.08 -14.54
CA THR A 126 -7.36 21.77 -15.12
C THR A 126 -6.19 21.49 -16.04
N MET A 127 -5.51 20.39 -15.84
CA MET A 127 -4.43 19.99 -16.74
C MET A 127 -5.03 19.51 -18.05
N PRO A 128 -4.70 20.15 -19.18
CA PRO A 128 -5.17 19.72 -20.48
C PRO A 128 -4.31 18.61 -21.10
N ALA A 129 -3.25 18.19 -20.44
CA ALA A 129 -2.27 17.32 -21.07
C ALA A 129 -2.53 15.84 -20.77
N LEU A 130 -2.70 15.06 -21.82
CA LEU A 130 -2.61 13.61 -21.80
C LEU A 130 -1.24 13.19 -21.27
N ILE A 131 -1.21 12.53 -20.10
CA ILE A 131 0.01 11.97 -19.55
C ILE A 131 0.05 10.50 -19.94
N LEU A 132 1.03 10.14 -20.74
CA LEU A 132 1.30 8.73 -21.07
C LEU A 132 2.18 8.10 -19.99
N LEU A 133 1.88 6.86 -19.65
CA LEU A 133 2.53 6.10 -18.59
C LEU A 133 2.98 4.75 -19.12
N ASP A 134 4.18 4.35 -18.72
CA ASP A 134 4.68 2.99 -18.88
C ASP A 134 4.93 2.37 -17.51
N ALA A 135 4.54 1.11 -17.34
CA ALA A 135 4.76 0.40 -16.08
C ALA A 135 5.29 -1.02 -16.33
N THR A 136 6.11 -1.47 -15.41
CA THR A 136 6.56 -2.86 -15.32
C THR A 136 6.29 -3.36 -13.92
N LEU A 137 5.57 -4.47 -13.81
CA LEU A 137 5.33 -5.19 -12.57
C LEU A 137 6.12 -6.49 -12.64
N ASP A 138 7.26 -6.51 -12.00
CA ASP A 138 8.13 -7.68 -11.89
C ASP A 138 8.01 -8.32 -10.51
N SER A 139 8.67 -9.46 -10.29
CA SER A 139 8.67 -10.14 -9.00
C SER A 139 9.18 -9.22 -7.88
N GLY A 140 8.27 -8.71 -7.07
CA GLY A 140 8.57 -7.84 -5.93
C GLY A 140 8.79 -6.35 -6.24
N ALA A 141 8.60 -5.89 -7.50
CA ALA A 141 8.75 -4.47 -7.84
C ALA A 141 7.67 -3.97 -8.80
N VAL A 142 7.17 -2.78 -8.54
CA VAL A 142 6.30 -2.01 -9.45
C VAL A 142 7.03 -0.73 -9.83
N ARG A 143 7.28 -0.54 -11.12
CA ARG A 143 7.94 0.65 -11.66
C ARG A 143 6.98 1.35 -12.61
N VAL A 144 6.81 2.64 -12.43
CA VAL A 144 5.99 3.48 -13.31
C VAL A 144 6.80 4.69 -13.72
N SER A 145 6.80 4.99 -15.00
CA SER A 145 7.42 6.19 -15.59
C SER A 145 6.42 6.93 -16.46
N THR A 146 6.57 8.23 -16.54
CA THR A 146 5.86 9.05 -17.52
C THR A 146 6.57 9.03 -18.86
N ARG A 147 5.83 9.26 -19.94
CA ARG A 147 6.38 9.40 -21.28
C ARG A 147 5.96 10.76 -21.88
N PRO A 148 6.88 11.69 -22.17
CA PRO A 148 8.32 11.59 -21.88
C PRO A 148 8.59 11.54 -20.36
N PRO A 149 9.80 11.04 -19.96
CA PRO A 149 10.19 11.09 -18.56
C PRO A 149 10.12 12.51 -18.04
N LEU A 150 9.47 12.71 -16.88
CA LEU A 150 9.49 13.99 -16.20
C LEU A 150 10.94 14.25 -15.78
N ALA A 151 11.56 15.27 -16.33
CA ALA A 151 12.79 15.80 -15.78
C ALA A 151 12.51 16.17 -14.30
N ASN A 152 13.56 16.25 -13.47
CA ASN A 152 13.51 16.47 -12.01
C ASN A 152 12.78 17.75 -11.56
N GLU A 153 11.75 18.16 -12.29
CA GLU A 153 10.96 19.34 -12.01
C GLU A 153 9.93 19.01 -10.94
N CYS A 154 10.22 19.53 -9.77
CA CYS A 154 9.32 19.51 -8.63
C CYS A 154 8.08 20.35 -8.87
N ASP A 155 6.99 19.96 -8.21
CA ASP A 155 5.67 20.64 -8.19
C ASP A 155 4.88 20.54 -9.50
N ARG A 156 5.25 19.66 -10.42
CA ARG A 156 4.40 19.40 -11.58
C ARG A 156 3.22 18.51 -11.20
N PRO A 157 2.00 18.91 -11.55
CA PRO A 157 0.79 18.12 -11.32
C PRO A 157 0.85 16.73 -11.97
N GLU A 158 1.65 16.56 -13.04
CA GLU A 158 1.89 15.28 -13.72
C GLU A 158 2.48 14.21 -12.79
N ALA A 159 3.37 14.60 -11.88
CA ALA A 159 3.95 13.67 -10.92
C ALA A 159 2.89 13.13 -9.94
N SER A 160 1.97 13.99 -9.51
CA SER A 160 0.84 13.60 -8.65
C SER A 160 -0.15 12.70 -9.40
N ALA A 161 -0.44 12.99 -10.65
CA ALA A 161 -1.30 12.18 -11.50
C ALA A 161 -0.69 10.79 -11.76
N ALA A 162 0.62 10.72 -12.03
CA ALA A 162 1.34 9.45 -12.20
C ALA A 162 1.34 8.62 -10.91
N ALA A 163 1.44 9.25 -9.73
CA ALA A 163 1.35 8.57 -8.45
C ALA A 163 -0.03 7.95 -8.22
N LEU A 164 -1.12 8.68 -8.51
CA LEU A 164 -2.49 8.13 -8.45
C LEU A 164 -2.68 6.97 -9.43
N ALA A 165 -2.18 7.10 -10.66
CA ALA A 165 -2.27 6.06 -11.67
C ALA A 165 -1.51 4.79 -11.28
N ARG A 166 -0.34 4.92 -10.67
CA ARG A 166 0.46 3.80 -10.16
C ARG A 166 -0.28 2.98 -9.11
N ASP A 167 -1.02 3.64 -8.21
CA ASP A 167 -1.72 2.96 -7.12
C ASP A 167 -2.81 2.00 -7.61
N LEU A 168 -3.29 2.19 -8.86
CA LEU A 168 -4.23 1.29 -9.54
C LEU A 168 -3.59 -0.02 -10.01
N LEU A 169 -2.27 -0.09 -10.10
CA LEU A 169 -1.55 -1.29 -10.53
C LEU A 169 -1.41 -2.25 -9.34
N VAL A 170 -2.32 -3.21 -9.27
CA VAL A 170 -2.32 -4.25 -8.25
C VAL A 170 -1.68 -5.51 -8.84
N ARG A 171 -0.49 -5.86 -8.35
CA ARG A 171 0.15 -7.12 -8.74
C ARG A 171 -0.50 -8.28 -7.98
N VAL A 172 -0.90 -9.29 -8.71
CA VAL A 172 -1.39 -10.56 -8.16
C VAL A 172 -0.57 -11.69 -8.76
N PRO A 173 0.19 -12.44 -7.95
CA PRO A 173 0.91 -13.61 -8.45
C PRO A 173 -0.05 -14.72 -8.88
N ASN A 174 0.33 -15.49 -9.90
CA ASN A 174 -0.43 -16.68 -10.28
C ASN A 174 -0.27 -17.77 -9.21
N GLY A 175 -1.29 -18.58 -9.03
CA GLY A 175 -1.28 -19.74 -8.15
C GLY A 175 -1.46 -19.43 -6.67
N VAL A 176 -1.66 -18.16 -6.29
CA VAL A 176 -1.97 -17.80 -4.90
C VAL A 176 -3.37 -18.26 -4.50
N ALA A 177 -3.53 -18.62 -3.24
CA ALA A 177 -4.77 -19.02 -2.62
C ALA A 177 -5.18 -18.03 -1.51
N VAL A 178 -6.40 -18.17 -1.00
CA VAL A 178 -6.88 -17.37 0.14
C VAL A 178 -5.95 -17.56 1.34
N GLY A 179 -5.55 -16.44 1.95
CA GLY A 179 -4.59 -16.40 3.06
C GLY A 179 -3.14 -16.18 2.62
N ASP A 180 -2.79 -16.45 1.36
CA ASP A 180 -1.43 -16.23 0.86
C ASP A 180 -1.05 -14.75 0.89
N ARG A 181 0.24 -14.52 1.17
CA ARG A 181 0.82 -13.18 1.26
C ARG A 181 1.99 -13.01 0.29
N TRP A 182 2.11 -11.83 -0.27
CA TRP A 182 3.26 -11.44 -1.09
C TRP A 182 3.67 -10.01 -0.83
N ARG A 183 4.91 -9.71 -1.15
CA ARG A 183 5.51 -8.40 -0.91
C ARG A 183 5.94 -7.76 -2.22
N ASP A 184 5.70 -6.47 -2.33
CA ASP A 184 6.19 -5.61 -3.40
C ASP A 184 6.94 -4.42 -2.82
N SER A 185 7.88 -3.89 -3.60
CA SER A 185 8.58 -2.65 -3.29
C SER A 185 8.45 -1.68 -4.45
N VAL A 186 8.27 -0.42 -4.12
CA VAL A 186 8.13 0.67 -5.10
C VAL A 186 9.03 1.80 -4.68
N VAL A 187 9.86 2.26 -5.61
CA VAL A 187 10.64 3.49 -5.44
C VAL A 187 10.07 4.54 -6.37
N THR A 188 9.72 5.69 -5.83
CA THR A 188 9.18 6.79 -6.60
C THR A 188 9.87 8.09 -6.26
N LEU A 189 9.89 8.98 -7.25
CA LEU A 189 10.23 10.38 -7.04
C LEU A 189 8.92 11.16 -6.89
N THR A 190 8.86 12.03 -5.92
CA THR A 190 7.78 12.97 -5.71
C THR A 190 8.36 14.30 -5.28
N CYS A 191 7.53 15.34 -5.27
CA CYS A 191 7.98 16.65 -4.82
C CYS A 191 7.03 17.22 -3.79
N ARG A 192 7.60 17.96 -2.84
CA ARG A 192 6.83 18.73 -1.87
C ARG A 192 7.52 20.05 -1.59
N SER A 193 6.79 21.14 -1.74
CA SER A 193 7.33 22.50 -1.51
C SER A 193 8.63 22.78 -2.29
N GLY A 194 8.71 22.33 -3.55
CA GLY A 194 9.90 22.47 -4.38
C GLY A 194 11.06 21.54 -4.03
N VAL A 195 10.87 20.60 -3.09
CA VAL A 195 11.91 19.64 -2.68
C VAL A 195 11.65 18.28 -3.34
N PRO A 196 12.59 17.77 -4.16
CA PRO A 196 12.53 16.43 -4.67
C PRO A 196 12.71 15.41 -3.53
N MET A 197 11.83 14.41 -3.48
CA MET A 197 11.86 13.35 -2.49
C MET A 197 11.89 11.99 -3.16
N VAL A 198 12.73 11.11 -2.64
CA VAL A 198 12.69 9.68 -2.92
C VAL A 198 11.77 9.02 -1.90
N VAL A 199 10.83 8.23 -2.39
CA VAL A 199 9.88 7.48 -1.57
C VAL A 199 10.09 6.00 -1.81
N HIS A 200 10.47 5.28 -0.76
CA HIS A 200 10.54 3.82 -0.74
C HIS A 200 9.29 3.27 -0.09
N THR A 201 8.42 2.64 -0.86
CA THR A 201 7.20 2.02 -0.35
C THR A 201 7.32 0.50 -0.40
N THR A 202 7.03 -0.14 0.72
CA THR A 202 6.80 -1.58 0.81
C THR A 202 5.30 -1.82 0.87
N VAL A 203 4.80 -2.75 0.07
CA VAL A 203 3.41 -3.18 0.06
C VAL A 203 3.37 -4.66 0.43
N LEU A 204 2.74 -5.00 1.55
CA LEU A 204 2.43 -6.37 1.93
C LEU A 204 0.98 -6.65 1.55
N SER A 205 0.78 -7.51 0.58
CA SER A 205 -0.53 -7.91 0.09
C SER A 205 -0.94 -9.25 0.64
N GLN A 206 -2.25 -9.44 0.88
CA GLN A 206 -2.85 -10.71 1.28
C GLN A 206 -4.13 -10.93 0.48
N LEU A 207 -4.32 -12.13 -0.06
CA LEU A 207 -5.58 -12.54 -0.66
C LEU A 207 -6.58 -12.89 0.46
N GLU A 208 -7.60 -12.06 0.68
CA GLU A 208 -8.61 -12.26 1.72
C GLU A 208 -9.78 -13.14 1.22
N GLU A 209 -10.13 -13.00 -0.07
CA GLU A 209 -11.29 -13.70 -0.66
C GLU A 209 -11.00 -14.06 -2.12
N LEU A 210 -11.43 -15.23 -2.53
CA LEU A 210 -11.39 -15.71 -3.91
C LEU A 210 -12.70 -16.41 -4.24
N THR A 211 -13.40 -15.89 -5.23
CA THR A 211 -14.56 -16.49 -5.85
C THR A 211 -14.35 -16.60 -7.36
N ASP A 212 -15.27 -17.20 -8.08
CA ASP A 212 -15.20 -17.32 -9.55
C ASP A 212 -15.18 -15.93 -10.24
N GLU A 213 -15.71 -14.89 -9.58
CA GLU A 213 -15.83 -13.56 -10.15
C GLU A 213 -14.91 -12.52 -9.49
N LEU A 214 -14.53 -12.72 -8.22
CA LEU A 214 -13.91 -11.67 -7.41
C LEU A 214 -12.70 -12.16 -6.63
N LEU A 215 -11.65 -11.35 -6.66
CA LEU A 215 -10.52 -11.38 -5.74
C LEU A 215 -10.61 -10.17 -4.82
N VAL A 216 -10.51 -10.37 -3.52
CA VAL A 216 -10.38 -9.29 -2.54
C VAL A 216 -8.98 -9.34 -1.95
N ILE A 217 -8.23 -8.27 -2.11
CA ILE A 217 -6.83 -8.17 -1.71
C ILE A 217 -6.68 -7.02 -0.73
N ARG A 218 -6.21 -7.33 0.47
CA ARG A 218 -5.74 -6.36 1.43
C ARG A 218 -4.28 -6.02 1.15
N ARG A 219 -3.92 -4.75 1.22
CA ARG A 219 -2.56 -4.23 1.00
C ARG A 219 -2.19 -3.33 2.16
N ASP A 220 -1.20 -3.72 2.94
CA ASP A 220 -0.63 -2.90 4.00
C ASP A 220 0.60 -2.18 3.43
N LEU A 221 0.63 -0.86 3.54
CA LEU A 221 1.65 0.00 2.96
C LEU A 221 2.52 0.59 4.06
N ALA A 222 3.83 0.56 3.84
CA ALA A 222 4.80 1.26 4.66
C ALA A 222 5.76 2.04 3.75
N ALA A 223 5.86 3.35 3.93
CA ALA A 223 6.66 4.22 3.10
C ALA A 223 7.70 4.99 3.91
N ARG A 224 8.87 5.24 3.32
CA ARG A 224 9.91 6.10 3.84
C ARG A 224 10.16 7.22 2.84
N TYR A 225 10.19 8.43 3.34
CA TYR A 225 10.35 9.66 2.57
C TYR A 225 11.68 10.31 2.92
N GLN A 226 12.43 10.71 1.91
CA GLN A 226 13.67 11.44 2.08
C GLN A 226 13.87 12.42 0.94
N GLY A 227 14.11 13.66 1.24
CA GLY A 227 14.35 14.71 0.25
C GLY A 227 15.17 15.85 0.81
N LYS A 228 15.90 16.51 -0.08
CA LYS A 228 16.66 17.71 0.23
C LYS A 228 16.65 18.63 -0.98
N GLY A 229 16.41 19.89 -0.76
CA GLY A 229 16.37 20.91 -1.81
C GLY A 229 16.51 22.30 -1.25
N GLY A 230 16.43 23.30 -2.12
CA GLY A 230 16.51 24.70 -1.74
C GLY A 230 17.57 25.46 -2.53
N THR A 231 17.97 26.60 -2.00
CA THR A 231 18.97 27.49 -2.58
C THR A 231 20.21 27.58 -1.68
N ALA A 232 21.23 28.32 -2.12
CA ALA A 232 22.41 28.61 -1.29
C ALA A 232 22.07 29.32 0.04
N PHE A 233 20.94 30.05 0.08
CA PHE A 233 20.50 30.83 1.24
C PHE A 233 19.50 30.10 2.13
N ARG A 234 18.86 29.03 1.62
CA ARG A 234 17.81 28.30 2.34
C ARG A 234 17.77 26.86 1.87
N THR A 235 18.10 25.94 2.76
CA THR A 235 17.98 24.50 2.49
C THR A 235 16.81 23.93 3.26
N LEU A 236 16.01 23.11 2.61
CA LEU A 236 14.90 22.36 3.22
C LEU A 236 15.20 20.87 3.11
N GLU A 237 15.20 20.19 4.23
CA GLU A 237 15.35 18.75 4.33
C GLU A 237 14.02 18.15 4.82
N LEU A 238 13.52 17.15 4.10
CA LEU A 238 12.28 16.45 4.41
C LEU A 238 12.59 14.98 4.66
N THR A 239 12.23 14.50 5.83
CA THR A 239 12.33 13.07 6.19
C THR A 239 11.03 12.62 6.81
N GLY A 240 10.68 11.35 6.65
CA GLY A 240 9.45 10.87 7.28
C GLY A 240 9.06 9.46 6.92
N THR A 241 7.92 9.07 7.45
CA THR A 241 7.33 7.74 7.26
C THR A 241 5.84 7.86 6.96
N GLY A 242 5.35 6.87 6.22
CA GLY A 242 3.91 6.73 5.94
C GLY A 242 3.47 5.30 6.20
N VAL A 243 2.26 5.15 6.71
CA VAL A 243 1.60 3.85 6.86
C VAL A 243 0.18 3.94 6.32
N GLY A 244 -0.28 2.87 5.70
CA GLY A 244 -1.60 2.86 5.11
C GLY A 244 -2.12 1.46 4.88
N VAL A 245 -3.42 1.40 4.60
CA VAL A 245 -4.11 0.17 4.22
C VAL A 245 -4.95 0.45 2.99
N GLN A 246 -4.91 -0.48 2.04
CA GLN A 246 -5.77 -0.46 0.86
C GLN A 246 -6.50 -1.79 0.73
N ARG A 247 -7.69 -1.75 0.19
CA ARG A 247 -8.47 -2.92 -0.20
C ARG A 247 -8.78 -2.83 -1.68
N ALA A 248 -8.31 -3.81 -2.44
CA ALA A 248 -8.51 -3.90 -3.88
C ALA A 248 -9.49 -5.03 -4.20
N ARG A 249 -10.48 -4.74 -5.04
CA ARG A 249 -11.39 -5.73 -5.64
C ARG A 249 -11.02 -5.91 -7.10
N VAL A 250 -10.63 -7.11 -7.46
CA VAL A 250 -10.17 -7.46 -8.81
C VAL A 250 -11.08 -8.51 -9.39
N HIS A 251 -11.54 -8.34 -10.61
CA HIS A 251 -12.34 -9.33 -11.31
C HIS A 251 -11.49 -10.58 -11.61
N ALA A 252 -11.89 -11.74 -11.10
CA ALA A 252 -11.07 -12.95 -11.14
C ALA A 252 -10.70 -13.39 -12.57
N LEU A 253 -11.68 -13.43 -13.48
CA LEU A 253 -11.48 -13.87 -14.86
C LEU A 253 -10.78 -12.83 -15.75
N ARG A 254 -10.98 -11.55 -15.50
CA ARG A 254 -10.43 -10.46 -16.31
C ARG A 254 -9.12 -9.91 -15.78
N GLY A 255 -8.82 -10.15 -14.50
CA GLY A 255 -7.68 -9.55 -13.81
C GLY A 255 -7.75 -8.02 -13.66
N THR A 256 -8.93 -7.43 -13.94
CA THR A 256 -9.13 -5.98 -13.92
C THR A 256 -9.52 -5.51 -12.53
N LEU A 257 -8.92 -4.43 -12.06
CA LEU A 257 -9.31 -3.77 -10.82
C LEU A 257 -10.71 -3.17 -10.99
N GLU A 258 -11.66 -3.56 -10.14
CA GLU A 258 -13.01 -3.01 -10.13
C GLU A 258 -13.15 -1.85 -9.14
N ARG A 259 -12.49 -1.96 -7.98
CA ARG A 259 -12.51 -0.95 -6.94
C ARG A 259 -11.24 -0.99 -6.12
N LEU A 260 -10.72 0.17 -5.75
CA LEU A 260 -9.66 0.35 -4.77
C LEU A 260 -10.13 1.38 -3.75
N GLU A 261 -9.99 1.06 -2.48
CA GLU A 261 -10.21 1.96 -1.37
C GLU A 261 -9.02 1.91 -0.45
N GLY A 262 -8.61 3.04 0.09
CA GLY A 262 -7.47 3.05 0.98
C GLY A 262 -7.33 4.32 1.78
N THR A 263 -6.58 4.20 2.86
CA THR A 263 -6.18 5.30 3.72
C THR A 263 -4.68 5.27 3.91
N MET A 264 -4.06 6.43 4.04
CA MET A 264 -2.64 6.57 4.33
C MET A 264 -2.40 7.73 5.27
N THR A 265 -1.59 7.53 6.29
CA THR A 265 -1.10 8.58 7.17
C THR A 265 0.39 8.75 6.94
N LEU A 266 0.80 9.96 6.59
CA LEU A 266 2.17 10.39 6.37
C LEU A 266 2.56 11.35 7.48
N THR A 267 3.72 11.12 8.11
CA THR A 267 4.34 12.05 9.04
C THR A 267 5.70 12.46 8.49
N LEU A 268 5.86 13.74 8.21
CA LEU A 268 7.11 14.33 7.73
C LEU A 268 7.68 15.28 8.78
N GLN A 269 8.99 15.24 8.92
CA GLN A 269 9.79 16.26 9.59
C GLN A 269 10.43 17.15 8.52
N ALA A 270 10.07 18.42 8.51
CA ALA A 270 10.66 19.44 7.65
C ALA A 270 11.68 20.23 8.46
N THR A 271 12.94 20.21 8.06
CA THR A 271 14.01 20.97 8.71
C THR A 271 14.55 22.03 7.75
N GLU A 272 14.34 23.27 8.09
CA GLU A 272 14.85 24.42 7.36
C GLU A 272 16.18 24.89 7.96
N ARG A 273 17.16 25.12 7.10
CA ARG A 273 18.46 25.67 7.46
C ARG A 273 18.72 26.93 6.65
N THR A 274 19.04 28.02 7.36
CA THR A 274 19.45 29.30 6.79
C THR A 274 20.82 29.65 7.36
N PRO A 275 21.80 30.05 6.56
CA PRO A 275 23.12 30.46 7.08
C PRO A 275 22.98 31.49 8.18
N GLY A 276 23.71 31.32 9.29
CA GLY A 276 23.69 32.20 10.43
C GLY A 276 22.53 32.07 11.41
N ASN A 277 21.53 31.18 11.10
CA ASN A 277 20.39 30.95 11.99
C ASN A 277 20.35 29.50 12.49
N ALA A 278 19.75 29.31 13.67
CA ALA A 278 19.47 27.97 14.16
C ALA A 278 18.49 27.25 13.25
N PRO A 279 18.65 25.92 12.99
CA PRO A 279 17.70 25.15 12.21
C PRO A 279 16.30 25.23 12.80
N ARG A 280 15.30 25.39 11.93
CA ARG A 280 13.88 25.33 12.31
C ARG A 280 13.29 24.03 11.82
N SER A 281 12.62 23.32 12.71
CA SER A 281 11.97 22.04 12.39
C SER A 281 10.48 22.12 12.63
N GLN A 282 9.71 21.55 11.70
CA GLN A 282 8.26 21.46 11.78
C GLN A 282 7.83 20.03 11.43
N GLN A 283 6.84 19.53 12.15
CA GLN A 283 6.19 18.27 11.81
C GLN A 283 4.94 18.54 10.96
N ILE A 284 4.81 17.77 9.89
CA ILE A 284 3.68 17.80 8.98
C ILE A 284 3.02 16.42 9.04
N VAL A 285 1.73 16.38 9.34
CA VAL A 285 0.93 15.16 9.32
C VAL A 285 -0.07 15.28 8.18
N GLN A 286 -0.09 14.30 7.30
CA GLN A 286 -1.05 14.22 6.20
C GLN A 286 -1.82 12.90 6.31
N ARG A 287 -3.15 12.99 6.29
CA ARG A 287 -4.05 11.85 6.17
C ARG A 287 -4.71 11.89 4.81
N THR A 288 -4.61 10.78 4.08
CA THR A 288 -5.13 10.67 2.71
C THR A 288 -6.11 9.52 2.64
N GLU A 289 -7.27 9.76 2.04
CA GLU A 289 -8.25 8.76 1.66
C GLU A 289 -8.27 8.68 0.13
N THR A 290 -8.22 7.48 -0.43
CA THR A 290 -8.23 7.27 -1.88
C THR A 290 -9.31 6.27 -2.23
N THR A 291 -10.09 6.60 -3.25
CA THR A 291 -11.07 5.70 -3.85
C THR A 291 -10.88 5.70 -5.36
N ALA A 292 -10.80 4.51 -5.95
CA ALA A 292 -10.83 4.35 -7.40
C ALA A 292 -11.94 3.35 -7.77
N ILE A 293 -12.73 3.71 -8.77
CA ILE A 293 -13.84 2.90 -9.25
C ILE A 293 -13.73 2.81 -10.77
N ARG A 294 -13.92 1.61 -11.29
CA ARG A 294 -13.97 1.38 -12.74
C ARG A 294 -15.03 2.27 -13.38
N ALA A 295 -14.63 3.02 -14.41
CA ALA A 295 -15.56 3.78 -15.23
C ALA A 295 -16.36 2.79 -16.13
N ARG A 296 -17.64 3.00 -16.22
CA ARG A 296 -18.53 2.21 -17.08
C ARG A 296 -18.49 2.74 -18.50
#